data_544abecf1316af993136bd195dfe6280
#
_entry.id   544abecf1316af993136bd195dfe6280
#
_cell.length_a   1.000
_cell.length_b   1.000
_cell.length_c   1.000
_cell.angle_alpha   90.00
_cell.angle_beta   90.00
_cell.angle_gamma   90.00
#
_symmetry.space_group_name_H-M   'P 1'
#
loop_
_entity.id
_entity.type
_entity.pdbx_description
1 polymer ?
#
loop_
_entity_poly.entity_id
_entity_poly.type
_entity_poly.pdbx_seq_one_letter_code
_entity_poly.pdbx_strand_id
1 'polypeptide(L)'
;MHRTAPLETSEEQALFFPGTGSSRRAAASGLVKNFVLDTNVLLHDPHCLNRFENNHLFIPVEVLSELDKFKNEQTERGANARTVHRFLTQIFDHETKKVTRGVKTAGGGSVRIYINDALRRDRPSPALRRFAKIFPDREAMDHKIIAACIGLLEKEETPVILVTKDLNMQLKAMALGITCQDYLNDKVSAEDAEEGEIRRLIVEAHELQRFGSSQSIDLGVERTGGPLEVNEYVLLAASEQKLMPARHIGGGHFQRLRVPPTLQMPRGIELKPANLGQLCFLDALLDPEISLITCYGQAGTGKTLTAVGAGLYLTGQKAY
;
A
#
# COMPACT_ATOMS: atom_id res chain seq x y z
N MET A 1 -1.46 57.87 8.69
CA MET A 1 -2.72 57.15 8.97
C MET A 1 -3.01 56.22 7.81
N HIS A 2 -2.49 55.00 7.87
CA HIS A 2 -2.84 53.92 6.93
C HIS A 2 -3.75 52.96 7.69
N ARG A 3 -5.02 52.91 7.26
CA ARG A 3 -5.96 51.86 7.71
C ARG A 3 -5.72 50.63 6.86
N THR A 4 -5.23 49.60 7.48
CA THR A 4 -5.21 48.23 6.96
C THR A 4 -6.63 47.66 7.08
N ALA A 5 -7.16 47.16 5.99
CA ALA A 5 -8.41 46.40 5.93
C ALA A 5 -8.20 45.00 6.57
N PRO A 6 -9.21 44.44 7.23
CA PRO A 6 -9.10 43.11 7.80
C PRO A 6 -9.21 42.02 6.73
N LEU A 7 -8.37 40.99 6.87
CA LEU A 7 -8.46 39.74 6.12
C LEU A 7 -9.79 39.04 6.44
N GLU A 8 -10.67 38.95 5.46
CA GLU A 8 -11.81 38.02 5.51
C GLU A 8 -11.30 36.60 5.37
N THR A 9 -11.12 35.91 6.48
CA THR A 9 -10.79 34.52 6.54
C THR A 9 -11.83 33.80 7.39
N SER A 10 -12.32 32.71 6.89
CA SER A 10 -12.94 31.57 7.56
C SER A 10 -14.39 31.17 7.25
N GLU A 11 -15.23 32.01 6.70
CA GLU A 11 -16.63 31.61 6.40
C GLU A 11 -16.85 30.95 5.03
N GLU A 12 -15.99 31.20 4.06
CA GLU A 12 -16.14 30.61 2.71
C GLU A 12 -15.77 29.13 2.58
N GLN A 13 -14.97 28.59 3.51
CA GLN A 13 -14.60 27.17 3.48
C GLN A 13 -15.68 26.25 4.08
N ALA A 14 -16.58 26.78 4.90
CA ALA A 14 -17.65 26.01 5.55
C ALA A 14 -18.85 25.70 4.65
N LEU A 15 -18.91 26.31 3.47
CA LEU A 15 -20.06 26.20 2.53
C LEU A 15 -19.97 25.02 1.56
N PHE A 16 -18.89 24.21 1.58
CA PHE A 16 -18.77 23.10 0.63
C PHE A 16 -19.61 21.89 1.06
N PHE A 17 -19.55 21.53 2.33
CA PHE A 17 -20.39 20.48 2.92
C PHE A 17 -20.61 20.82 4.41
N PRO A 18 -21.82 21.21 4.82
CA PRO A 18 -22.12 21.44 6.23
C PRO A 18 -22.10 20.07 6.96
N GLY A 19 -21.05 19.80 7.72
CA GLY A 19 -21.01 18.61 8.56
C GLY A 19 -19.66 17.91 8.78
N THR A 20 -18.55 18.41 8.21
CA THR A 20 -17.23 17.81 8.51
C THR A 20 -16.48 18.55 9.62
N GLY A 21 -17.08 18.63 10.78
CA GLY A 21 -16.40 19.02 12.02
C GLY A 21 -15.73 17.81 12.65
N SER A 22 -14.43 17.94 12.89
CA SER A 22 -13.54 17.06 13.65
C SER A 22 -13.18 15.71 13.02
N SER A 23 -11.95 15.63 12.58
CA SER A 23 -11.23 14.36 12.42
C SER A 23 -11.02 13.69 13.79
N ARG A 24 -12.05 13.04 14.31
CA ARG A 24 -11.88 11.98 15.29
C ARG A 24 -11.57 10.72 14.49
N ARG A 25 -10.42 10.10 14.73
CA ARG A 25 -10.15 8.70 14.43
C ARG A 25 -11.41 7.91 14.78
N ALA A 26 -12.22 7.56 13.79
CA ALA A 26 -13.31 6.63 13.95
C ALA A 26 -12.67 5.25 14.02
N ALA A 27 -12.41 4.79 15.23
CA ALA A 27 -12.26 3.37 15.51
C ALA A 27 -13.49 2.65 14.95
N ALA A 28 -13.26 1.63 14.15
CA ALA A 28 -14.10 0.49 13.82
C ALA A 28 -15.58 0.58 14.28
N SER A 29 -16.38 1.39 13.62
CA SER A 29 -17.83 1.20 13.60
C SER A 29 -18.18 0.65 12.23
N GLY A 30 -18.92 -0.46 12.16
CA GLY A 30 -19.32 -1.15 10.93
C GLY A 30 -20.27 -0.35 10.03
N LEU A 31 -19.97 0.92 9.81
CA LEU A 31 -20.72 1.79 8.91
C LEU A 31 -20.32 1.47 7.47
N VAL A 32 -21.29 1.04 6.68
CA VAL A 32 -21.12 0.83 5.23
C VAL A 32 -20.69 2.14 4.57
N LYS A 33 -19.68 2.07 3.71
CA LYS A 33 -19.11 3.21 2.98
C LYS A 33 -19.32 3.05 1.48
N ASN A 34 -19.33 4.15 0.77
CA ASN A 34 -19.39 4.21 -0.69
C ASN A 34 -18.00 4.56 -1.23
N PHE A 35 -17.35 3.63 -1.89
CA PHE A 35 -16.04 3.85 -2.50
C PHE A 35 -16.20 4.13 -4.00
N VAL A 36 -15.64 5.24 -4.46
CA VAL A 36 -15.50 5.56 -5.88
C VAL A 36 -14.10 5.19 -6.33
N LEU A 37 -14.00 4.27 -7.28
CA LEU A 37 -12.73 3.75 -7.75
C LEU A 37 -12.23 4.50 -8.97
N ASP A 38 -10.97 4.90 -8.93
CA ASP A 38 -10.24 5.46 -10.05
C ASP A 38 -9.67 4.36 -10.95
N THR A 39 -9.38 4.69 -12.19
CA THR A 39 -8.83 3.77 -13.21
C THR A 39 -7.50 3.16 -12.78
N ASN A 40 -6.63 3.96 -12.16
CA ASN A 40 -5.30 3.50 -11.75
C ASN A 40 -5.37 2.41 -10.65
N VAL A 41 -6.41 2.39 -9.82
CA VAL A 41 -6.63 1.33 -8.82
C VAL A 41 -6.93 0.00 -9.50
N LEU A 42 -7.84 0.01 -10.48
CA LEU A 42 -8.24 -1.17 -11.24
C LEU A 42 -7.09 -1.70 -12.12
N LEU A 43 -6.29 -0.79 -12.69
CA LEU A 43 -5.11 -1.16 -13.48
C LEU A 43 -3.97 -1.70 -12.63
N HIS A 44 -3.91 -1.29 -11.35
CA HIS A 44 -2.91 -1.75 -10.41
C HIS A 44 -3.27 -3.13 -9.82
N ASP A 45 -4.53 -3.30 -9.37
CA ASP A 45 -5.03 -4.57 -8.85
C ASP A 45 -6.38 -4.93 -9.48
N PRO A 46 -6.41 -5.80 -10.50
CA PRO A 46 -7.65 -6.23 -11.16
C PRO A 46 -8.64 -6.94 -10.24
N HIS A 47 -8.18 -7.44 -9.08
CA HIS A 47 -8.98 -8.16 -8.10
C HIS A 47 -9.42 -7.26 -6.93
N CYS A 48 -9.12 -5.97 -6.96
CA CYS A 48 -9.43 -5.01 -5.89
C CYS A 48 -10.92 -5.01 -5.52
N LEU A 49 -11.82 -5.28 -6.47
CA LEU A 49 -13.27 -5.30 -6.22
C LEU A 49 -13.72 -6.30 -5.15
N ASN A 50 -12.93 -7.33 -4.87
CA ASN A 50 -13.21 -8.32 -3.83
C ASN A 50 -12.67 -7.93 -2.44
N ARG A 51 -11.92 -6.83 -2.35
CA ARG A 51 -11.18 -6.46 -1.13
C ARG A 51 -11.86 -5.39 -0.28
N PHE A 52 -13.01 -4.89 -0.70
CA PHE A 52 -13.73 -3.84 0.01
C PHE A 52 -14.84 -4.37 0.94
N GLU A 53 -14.81 -5.66 1.24
CA GLU A 53 -15.74 -6.30 2.17
C GLU A 53 -17.21 -5.92 1.94
N ASN A 54 -17.95 -5.54 2.99
CA ASN A 54 -19.37 -5.20 2.96
C ASN A 54 -19.68 -3.76 2.50
N ASN A 55 -18.75 -3.09 1.81
CA ASN A 55 -18.93 -1.73 1.34
C ASN A 55 -19.50 -1.67 -0.10
N HIS A 56 -19.98 -0.50 -0.51
CA HIS A 56 -20.49 -0.26 -1.84
C HIS A 56 -19.42 0.34 -2.75
N LEU A 57 -19.21 -0.26 -3.91
CA LEU A 57 -18.24 0.18 -4.91
C LEU A 57 -18.95 0.84 -6.07
N PHE A 58 -18.52 2.02 -6.42
CA PHE A 58 -18.98 2.79 -7.56
C PHE A 58 -17.84 2.92 -8.58
N ILE A 59 -18.07 2.42 -9.76
CA ILE A 59 -17.15 2.56 -10.89
C ILE A 59 -17.78 3.60 -11.83
N PRO A 60 -17.24 4.82 -11.92
CA PRO A 60 -17.71 5.79 -12.91
C PRO A 60 -17.61 5.22 -14.32
N VAL A 61 -18.58 5.53 -15.19
CA VAL A 61 -18.57 5.04 -16.57
C VAL A 61 -17.34 5.54 -17.34
N GLU A 62 -16.82 6.67 -16.97
CA GLU A 62 -15.58 7.26 -17.50
C GLU A 62 -14.37 6.34 -17.28
N VAL A 63 -14.31 5.68 -16.13
CA VAL A 63 -13.27 4.69 -15.79
C VAL A 63 -13.28 3.53 -16.76
N LEU A 64 -14.49 3.05 -17.13
CA LEU A 64 -14.59 1.98 -18.15
C LEU A 64 -14.07 2.44 -19.50
N SER A 65 -14.37 3.69 -19.89
CA SER A 65 -13.88 4.28 -21.15
C SER A 65 -12.36 4.43 -21.16
N GLU A 66 -11.77 4.67 -20.01
CA GLU A 66 -10.32 4.75 -19.88
C GLU A 66 -9.66 3.37 -19.90
N LEU A 67 -10.21 2.39 -19.16
CA LEU A 67 -9.76 1.01 -19.20
C LEU A 67 -9.78 0.45 -20.63
N ASP A 68 -10.76 0.84 -21.44
CA ASP A 68 -10.89 0.41 -22.83
C ASP A 68 -9.71 0.85 -23.71
N LYS A 69 -9.08 1.98 -23.41
CA LYS A 69 -7.88 2.45 -24.11
C LYS A 69 -6.68 1.54 -23.88
N PHE A 70 -6.55 0.98 -22.67
CA PHE A 70 -5.42 0.15 -22.28
C PHE A 70 -5.55 -1.32 -22.70
N LYS A 71 -6.76 -1.82 -22.98
CA LYS A 71 -6.98 -3.27 -23.27
C LYS A 71 -6.16 -3.81 -24.44
N ASN A 72 -5.79 -2.96 -25.40
CA ASN A 72 -5.02 -3.34 -26.58
C ASN A 72 -3.50 -3.28 -26.37
N GLU A 73 -3.03 -2.76 -25.25
CA GLU A 73 -1.60 -2.71 -24.93
C GLU A 73 -1.06 -4.10 -24.61
N GLN A 74 0.15 -4.39 -25.11
CA GLN A 74 0.89 -5.61 -24.76
C GLN A 74 1.77 -5.39 -23.51
N THR A 75 1.19 -4.76 -22.49
CA THR A 75 1.83 -4.42 -21.22
C THR A 75 1.08 -5.08 -20.07
N GLU A 76 1.66 -5.07 -18.88
CA GLU A 76 0.99 -5.49 -17.66
C GLU A 76 -0.33 -4.71 -17.44
N ARG A 77 -0.33 -3.40 -17.70
CA ARG A 77 -1.52 -2.56 -17.64
C ARG A 77 -2.63 -3.05 -18.58
N GLY A 78 -2.25 -3.43 -19.82
CA GLY A 78 -3.19 -4.00 -20.78
C GLY A 78 -3.73 -5.35 -20.34
N ALA A 79 -2.90 -6.20 -19.75
CA ALA A 79 -3.33 -7.49 -19.18
C ALA A 79 -4.32 -7.26 -18.02
N ASN A 80 -4.02 -6.32 -17.14
CA ASN A 80 -4.88 -5.96 -16.01
C ASN A 80 -6.21 -5.36 -16.48
N ALA A 81 -6.21 -4.47 -17.47
CA ALA A 81 -7.43 -3.94 -18.08
C ALA A 81 -8.33 -5.05 -18.65
N ARG A 82 -7.77 -6.00 -19.38
CA ARG A 82 -8.52 -7.17 -19.90
C ARG A 82 -9.10 -8.03 -18.77
N THR A 83 -8.36 -8.21 -17.69
CA THR A 83 -8.82 -8.97 -16.51
C THR A 83 -9.98 -8.27 -15.82
N VAL A 84 -9.90 -6.96 -15.62
CA VAL A 84 -11.01 -6.15 -15.05
C VAL A 84 -12.26 -6.25 -15.93
N HIS A 85 -12.11 -6.08 -17.24
CA HIS A 85 -13.26 -6.20 -18.17
C HIS A 85 -13.93 -7.57 -18.08
N ARG A 86 -13.13 -8.65 -18.06
CA ARG A 86 -13.66 -10.01 -17.92
C ARG A 86 -14.41 -10.19 -16.59
N PHE A 87 -13.83 -9.71 -15.51
CA PHE A 87 -14.42 -9.80 -14.19
C PHE A 87 -15.74 -9.02 -14.09
N LEU A 88 -15.78 -7.78 -14.60
CA LEU A 88 -17.02 -6.99 -14.64
C LEU A 88 -18.10 -7.65 -15.51
N THR A 89 -17.71 -8.21 -16.66
CA THR A 89 -18.63 -8.94 -17.53
C THR A 89 -19.24 -10.15 -16.81
N GLN A 90 -18.43 -10.89 -16.06
CA GLN A 90 -18.91 -12.03 -15.26
C GLN A 90 -19.84 -11.59 -14.11
N ILE A 91 -19.48 -10.52 -13.37
CA ILE A 91 -20.30 -10.03 -12.26
C ILE A 91 -21.68 -9.56 -12.75
N PHE A 92 -21.71 -8.79 -13.84
CA PHE A 92 -22.97 -8.23 -14.32
C PHE A 92 -23.78 -9.19 -15.19
N ASP A 93 -23.19 -10.29 -15.64
CA ASP A 93 -23.87 -11.39 -16.35
C ASP A 93 -24.76 -10.89 -17.51
N HIS A 94 -24.27 -9.86 -18.23
CA HIS A 94 -24.95 -9.18 -19.34
C HIS A 94 -26.36 -8.62 -19.02
N GLU A 95 -26.76 -8.54 -17.76
CA GLU A 95 -28.05 -7.99 -17.35
C GLU A 95 -27.97 -6.48 -17.10
N THR A 96 -28.60 -5.69 -17.98
CA THR A 96 -28.62 -4.22 -17.89
C THR A 96 -29.10 -3.68 -16.55
N LYS A 97 -30.10 -4.32 -15.92
CA LYS A 97 -30.61 -3.93 -14.61
C LYS A 97 -29.59 -4.12 -13.49
N LYS A 98 -28.69 -5.09 -13.60
CA LYS A 98 -27.63 -5.33 -12.62
C LYS A 98 -26.57 -4.23 -12.69
N VAL A 99 -26.26 -3.70 -13.86
CA VAL A 99 -25.22 -2.69 -14.05
C VAL A 99 -25.49 -1.42 -13.23
N THR A 100 -26.72 -0.90 -13.27
CA THR A 100 -27.10 0.35 -12.58
C THR A 100 -27.57 0.16 -11.16
N ARG A 101 -28.24 -0.96 -10.85
CA ARG A 101 -28.69 -1.28 -9.49
C ARG A 101 -27.57 -1.82 -8.60
N GLY A 102 -26.55 -2.38 -9.22
CA GLY A 102 -25.42 -3.03 -8.56
C GLY A 102 -25.67 -4.51 -8.31
N VAL A 103 -24.59 -5.25 -8.18
CA VAL A 103 -24.52 -6.67 -7.87
C VAL A 103 -23.84 -6.85 -6.52
N LYS A 104 -24.32 -7.74 -5.69
CA LYS A 104 -23.69 -8.07 -4.42
C LYS A 104 -22.34 -8.75 -4.66
N THR A 105 -21.33 -8.34 -3.90
CA THR A 105 -20.03 -9.01 -3.85
C THR A 105 -20.05 -10.17 -2.86
N ALA A 106 -19.09 -11.08 -2.99
CA ALA A 106 -18.93 -12.19 -2.05
C ALA A 106 -18.71 -11.71 -0.59
N GLY A 107 -18.11 -10.52 -0.41
CA GLY A 107 -17.89 -9.89 0.89
C GLY A 107 -19.13 -9.21 1.50
N GLY A 108 -20.29 -9.27 0.86
CA GLY A 108 -21.55 -8.69 1.37
C GLY A 108 -21.85 -7.27 0.91
N GLY A 109 -20.90 -6.59 0.29
CA GLY A 109 -21.07 -5.27 -0.33
C GLY A 109 -21.74 -5.32 -1.71
N SER A 110 -21.58 -4.26 -2.51
CA SER A 110 -22.07 -4.24 -3.89
C SER A 110 -21.15 -3.50 -4.83
N VAL A 111 -21.14 -3.88 -6.11
CA VAL A 111 -20.48 -3.15 -7.20
C VAL A 111 -21.53 -2.64 -8.16
N ARG A 112 -21.43 -1.37 -8.58
CA ARG A 112 -22.30 -0.79 -9.62
C ARG A 112 -21.51 0.16 -10.51
N ILE A 113 -21.94 0.26 -11.77
CA ILE A 113 -21.45 1.29 -12.68
C ILE A 113 -22.24 2.57 -12.42
N TYR A 114 -21.52 3.66 -12.18
CA TYR A 114 -22.12 4.96 -11.89
C TYR A 114 -22.07 5.85 -13.13
N ILE A 115 -23.26 6.25 -13.59
CA ILE A 115 -23.39 7.23 -14.69
C ILE A 115 -23.53 8.59 -14.05
N ASN A 116 -22.52 9.43 -14.27
CA ASN A 116 -22.52 10.80 -13.74
C ASN A 116 -23.25 11.75 -14.69
N ASP A 117 -24.45 12.15 -14.31
CA ASP A 117 -25.23 13.19 -14.99
C ASP A 117 -25.02 14.61 -14.40
N ALA A 118 -24.22 14.69 -13.35
CA ALA A 118 -24.10 15.91 -12.54
C ALA A 118 -23.60 17.12 -13.35
N LEU A 119 -22.63 16.90 -14.26
CA LEU A 119 -22.09 17.97 -15.12
C LEU A 119 -23.03 18.40 -16.28
N ARG A 120 -24.06 17.60 -16.55
CA ARG A 120 -25.04 17.83 -17.64
C ARG A 120 -26.36 18.42 -17.15
N ARG A 121 -26.52 18.67 -15.85
CA ARG A 121 -27.75 19.22 -15.29
C ARG A 121 -27.95 20.69 -15.68
N ASP A 122 -29.16 21.04 -16.03
CA ASP A 122 -29.52 22.44 -16.33
C ASP A 122 -29.32 23.35 -15.10
N ARG A 123 -29.49 22.80 -13.91
CA ARG A 123 -29.28 23.49 -12.63
C ARG A 123 -28.32 22.70 -11.74
N PRO A 124 -27.01 22.86 -11.97
CA PRO A 124 -26.03 22.18 -11.11
C PRO A 124 -26.08 22.75 -9.68
N SER A 125 -25.75 21.90 -8.71
CA SER A 125 -25.64 22.30 -7.31
C SER A 125 -24.59 23.39 -7.08
N PRO A 126 -24.60 24.06 -5.94
CA PRO A 126 -23.56 25.05 -5.58
C PRO A 126 -22.15 24.42 -5.61
N ALA A 127 -22.00 23.19 -5.13
CA ALA A 127 -20.74 22.44 -5.13
C ALA A 127 -20.24 22.18 -6.56
N LEU A 128 -21.10 21.70 -7.45
CA LEU A 128 -20.76 21.48 -8.86
C LEU A 128 -20.48 22.78 -9.62
N ARG A 129 -21.17 23.87 -9.30
CA ARG A 129 -20.88 25.18 -9.90
C ARG A 129 -19.49 25.67 -9.47
N ARG A 130 -19.14 25.54 -8.19
CA ARG A 130 -17.83 25.91 -7.67
C ARG A 130 -16.75 25.05 -8.32
N PHE A 131 -16.96 23.73 -8.36
CA PHE A 131 -16.07 22.79 -9.05
C PHE A 131 -15.80 23.23 -10.50
N ALA A 132 -16.85 23.50 -11.28
CA ALA A 132 -16.73 23.91 -12.67
C ALA A 132 -16.02 25.26 -12.89
N LYS A 133 -16.00 26.15 -11.89
CA LYS A 133 -15.23 27.40 -11.93
C LYS A 133 -13.74 27.14 -11.65
N ILE A 134 -13.43 26.25 -10.71
CA ILE A 134 -12.05 25.91 -10.33
C ILE A 134 -11.38 25.04 -11.41
N PHE A 135 -12.13 24.11 -11.97
CA PHE A 135 -11.65 23.15 -12.98
C PHE A 135 -12.47 23.31 -14.28
N PRO A 136 -12.09 24.27 -15.16
CA PRO A 136 -12.85 24.56 -16.39
C PRO A 136 -12.76 23.44 -17.43
N ASP A 137 -11.68 22.63 -17.40
CA ASP A 137 -11.53 21.48 -18.30
C ASP A 137 -12.43 20.32 -17.83
N ARG A 138 -13.61 20.23 -18.46
CA ARG A 138 -14.60 19.19 -18.17
C ARG A 138 -14.28 17.84 -18.84
N GLU A 139 -13.34 17.82 -19.77
CA GLU A 139 -12.99 16.61 -20.50
C GLU A 139 -11.88 15.81 -19.79
N ALA A 140 -11.12 16.45 -18.91
CA ALA A 140 -10.12 15.78 -18.11
C ALA A 140 -10.75 14.64 -17.28
N MET A 141 -10.16 13.45 -17.33
CA MET A 141 -10.70 12.24 -16.72
C MET A 141 -10.81 12.39 -15.19
N ASP A 142 -9.75 12.90 -14.54
CA ASP A 142 -9.75 13.19 -13.09
C ASP A 142 -10.95 14.06 -12.70
N HIS A 143 -11.24 15.10 -13.51
CA HIS A 143 -12.32 16.03 -13.22
C HIS A 143 -13.69 15.35 -13.34
N LYS A 144 -13.85 14.42 -14.28
CA LYS A 144 -15.08 13.63 -14.43
C LYS A 144 -15.31 12.73 -13.23
N ILE A 145 -14.25 12.08 -12.72
CA ILE A 145 -14.33 11.20 -11.55
C ILE A 145 -14.59 12.02 -10.27
N ILE A 146 -13.92 13.17 -10.10
CA ILE A 146 -14.19 14.09 -8.99
C ILE A 146 -15.65 14.59 -9.01
N ALA A 147 -16.15 14.96 -10.20
CA ALA A 147 -17.55 15.35 -10.35
C ALA A 147 -18.53 14.22 -10.05
N ALA A 148 -18.15 12.97 -10.33
CA ALA A 148 -18.93 11.79 -9.93
C ALA A 148 -19.00 11.65 -8.40
N CYS A 149 -17.90 11.87 -7.69
CA CYS A 149 -17.87 11.90 -6.22
C CYS A 149 -18.81 12.98 -5.67
N ILE A 150 -18.76 14.21 -6.22
CA ILE A 150 -19.67 15.31 -5.81
C ILE A 150 -21.13 14.91 -6.05
N GLY A 151 -21.43 14.34 -7.22
CA GLY A 151 -22.79 13.90 -7.54
C GLY A 151 -23.30 12.77 -6.64
N LEU A 152 -22.40 11.90 -6.15
CA LEU A 152 -22.74 10.86 -5.17
C LEU A 152 -22.92 11.42 -3.78
N LEU A 153 -22.07 12.34 -3.32
CA LEU A 153 -22.21 13.02 -2.03
C LEU A 153 -23.56 13.76 -1.88
N GLU A 154 -24.17 14.15 -2.99
CA GLU A 154 -25.49 14.77 -3.00
C GLU A 154 -26.65 13.77 -2.96
N LYS A 155 -26.42 12.51 -3.31
CA LYS A 155 -27.44 11.48 -3.45
C LYS A 155 -27.43 10.45 -2.32
N GLU A 156 -26.25 10.19 -1.76
CA GLU A 156 -26.05 9.12 -0.80
C GLU A 156 -25.89 9.70 0.61
N GLU A 157 -26.55 9.11 1.58
CA GLU A 157 -26.45 9.48 3.00
C GLU A 157 -25.19 8.89 3.66
N THR A 158 -24.64 7.81 3.10
CA THR A 158 -23.46 7.14 3.59
C THR A 158 -22.16 7.82 3.06
N PRO A 159 -21.05 7.78 3.83
CA PRO A 159 -19.82 8.44 3.42
C PRO A 159 -19.33 8.00 2.04
N VAL A 160 -18.97 8.96 1.20
CA VAL A 160 -18.37 8.74 -0.12
C VAL A 160 -16.87 8.99 -0.02
N ILE A 161 -16.09 8.02 -0.47
CA ILE A 161 -14.62 8.05 -0.41
C ILE A 161 -14.07 7.78 -1.80
N LEU A 162 -13.25 8.67 -2.32
CA LEU A 162 -12.49 8.45 -3.54
C LEU A 162 -11.27 7.58 -3.24
N VAL A 163 -11.10 6.50 -3.98
CA VAL A 163 -9.91 5.64 -3.91
C VAL A 163 -9.09 5.84 -5.17
N THR A 164 -7.89 6.35 -5.03
CA THR A 164 -6.96 6.62 -6.14
C THR A 164 -5.50 6.53 -5.68
N LYS A 165 -4.62 6.09 -6.57
CA LYS A 165 -3.16 6.09 -6.37
C LYS A 165 -2.50 7.38 -6.89
N ASP A 166 -3.27 8.26 -7.53
CA ASP A 166 -2.76 9.54 -8.04
C ASP A 166 -2.79 10.61 -6.95
N LEU A 167 -1.62 11.03 -6.50
CA LEU A 167 -1.47 12.06 -5.48
C LEU A 167 -2.08 13.40 -5.91
N ASN A 168 -1.95 13.79 -7.19
CA ASN A 168 -2.53 15.04 -7.68
C ASN A 168 -4.06 15.00 -7.63
N MET A 169 -4.63 13.85 -7.99
CA MET A 169 -6.08 13.66 -7.91
C MET A 169 -6.55 13.66 -6.45
N GLN A 170 -5.81 13.04 -5.52
CA GLN A 170 -6.10 13.11 -4.09
C GLN A 170 -6.11 14.56 -3.60
N LEU A 171 -5.06 15.34 -3.92
CA LEU A 171 -4.95 16.73 -3.49
C LEU A 171 -6.09 17.61 -4.05
N LYS A 172 -6.44 17.44 -5.35
CA LYS A 172 -7.56 18.14 -5.97
C LYS A 172 -8.89 17.82 -5.27
N ALA A 173 -9.15 16.56 -4.98
CA ALA A 173 -10.37 16.11 -4.34
C ALA A 173 -10.45 16.57 -2.88
N MET A 174 -9.35 16.48 -2.12
CA MET A 174 -9.26 16.97 -0.74
C MET A 174 -9.48 18.49 -0.65
N ALA A 175 -8.95 19.28 -1.60
CA ALA A 175 -9.19 20.73 -1.69
C ALA A 175 -10.67 21.09 -1.91
N LEU A 176 -11.46 20.15 -2.42
CA LEU A 176 -12.91 20.25 -2.58
C LEU A 176 -13.70 19.67 -1.39
N GLY A 177 -13.03 19.18 -0.35
CA GLY A 177 -13.66 18.56 0.82
C GLY A 177 -14.08 17.09 0.60
N ILE A 178 -13.62 16.44 -0.47
CA ILE A 178 -13.90 15.03 -0.74
C ILE A 178 -12.90 14.16 0.03
N THR A 179 -13.39 13.19 0.80
CA THR A 179 -12.53 12.23 1.46
C THR A 179 -11.87 11.32 0.45
N CYS A 180 -10.54 11.18 0.55
CA CYS A 180 -9.74 10.34 -0.33
C CYS A 180 -8.98 9.29 0.47
N GLN A 181 -8.74 8.14 -0.15
CA GLN A 181 -7.87 7.08 0.35
C GLN A 181 -6.94 6.60 -0.77
N ASP A 182 -5.68 6.34 -0.43
CA ASP A 182 -4.78 5.58 -1.29
C ASP A 182 -5.20 4.10 -1.27
N TYR A 183 -5.01 3.41 -2.40
CA TYR A 183 -5.19 1.97 -2.47
C TYR A 183 -3.91 1.28 -1.99
N LEU A 184 -3.94 0.81 -0.74
CA LEU A 184 -2.76 0.34 -0.01
C LEU A 184 -2.54 -1.18 -0.04
N ASN A 185 -3.34 -1.93 -0.81
CA ASN A 185 -3.31 -3.40 -0.80
C ASN A 185 -2.02 -4.04 -1.35
N ASP A 186 -1.14 -3.25 -1.89
CA ASP A 186 0.22 -3.63 -2.31
C ASP A 186 1.29 -3.14 -1.33
N LYS A 187 0.91 -2.33 -0.39
CA LYS A 187 1.76 -2.03 0.75
C LYS A 187 1.43 -3.06 1.83
N VAL A 188 2.45 -3.77 2.26
CA VAL A 188 2.47 -4.37 3.59
C VAL A 188 1.84 -3.32 4.50
N SER A 189 0.78 -3.66 5.23
CA SER A 189 0.09 -2.69 6.10
C SER A 189 1.12 -2.01 7.00
N ALA A 190 0.83 -0.82 7.52
CA ALA A 190 1.74 -0.22 8.47
C ALA A 190 1.95 -1.14 9.70
N GLU A 191 0.96 -1.99 9.99
CA GLU A 191 1.06 -3.06 10.99
C GLU A 191 1.99 -4.18 10.51
N ASP A 192 1.92 -4.61 9.23
CA ASP A 192 2.88 -5.55 8.64
C ASP A 192 4.27 -4.89 8.40
N ALA A 193 4.35 -3.56 8.30
CA ALA A 193 5.61 -2.83 8.21
C ALA A 193 6.20 -2.54 9.60
N GLU A 194 5.39 -2.50 10.66
CA GLU A 194 5.83 -2.57 12.05
C GLU A 194 6.29 -3.99 12.41
N GLU A 195 5.79 -5.04 11.77
CA GLU A 195 6.38 -6.38 11.76
C GLU A 195 7.77 -6.43 11.12
N GLY A 196 8.18 -5.39 10.40
CA GLY A 196 9.55 -5.20 9.91
C GLY A 196 10.57 -4.81 10.98
N GLU A 197 10.19 -4.55 12.22
CA GLU A 197 11.12 -4.50 13.32
C GLU A 197 11.57 -5.91 13.69
N ILE A 198 12.87 -6.17 13.51
CA ILE A 198 13.47 -7.44 13.90
C ILE A 198 13.16 -7.70 15.37
N ARG A 199 12.41 -8.78 15.63
CA ARG A 199 11.95 -9.17 16.97
C ARG A 199 13.11 -9.26 17.95
N ARG A 200 12.94 -8.73 19.15
CA ARG A 200 13.92 -8.83 20.24
C ARG A 200 13.56 -9.98 21.16
N LEU A 201 14.49 -10.88 21.36
CA LEU A 201 14.38 -11.96 22.32
C LEU A 201 15.30 -11.69 23.51
N ILE A 202 14.73 -11.66 24.70
CA ILE A 202 15.50 -11.41 25.93
C ILE A 202 16.23 -12.70 26.31
N VAL A 203 17.54 -12.58 26.50
CA VAL A 203 18.44 -13.67 26.89
C VAL A 203 19.32 -13.24 28.06
N GLU A 204 19.82 -14.21 28.81
CA GLU A 204 20.79 -13.93 29.86
C GLU A 204 22.16 -13.53 29.28
N ALA A 205 22.91 -12.72 30.04
CA ALA A 205 24.22 -12.25 29.57
C ALA A 205 25.20 -13.39 29.28
N HIS A 206 25.15 -14.48 30.06
CA HIS A 206 25.97 -15.66 29.82
C HIS A 206 25.55 -16.45 28.57
N GLU A 207 24.26 -16.48 28.26
CA GLU A 207 23.73 -17.08 27.03
C GLU A 207 24.20 -16.34 25.79
N LEU A 208 24.14 -15.00 25.83
CA LEU A 208 24.63 -14.16 24.73
C LEU A 208 26.15 -14.32 24.52
N GLN A 209 26.91 -14.42 25.61
CA GLN A 209 28.35 -14.69 25.53
C GLN A 209 28.63 -16.05 24.91
N ARG A 210 27.91 -17.10 25.34
CA ARG A 210 28.00 -18.46 24.77
C ARG A 210 27.63 -18.45 23.29
N PHE A 211 26.54 -17.76 22.88
CA PHE A 211 26.16 -17.61 21.50
C PHE A 211 27.25 -16.97 20.65
N GLY A 212 27.93 -15.96 21.20
CA GLY A 212 29.06 -15.30 20.53
C GLY A 212 30.22 -16.25 20.23
N SER A 213 30.43 -17.26 21.07
CA SER A 213 31.54 -18.26 20.92
C SER A 213 31.12 -19.53 20.18
N SER A 214 29.90 -20.05 20.43
CA SER A 214 29.42 -21.34 19.86
C SER A 214 28.74 -21.16 18.50
N GLN A 215 28.44 -19.95 18.07
CA GLN A 215 27.75 -19.62 16.84
C GLN A 215 26.28 -20.10 16.75
N SER A 216 25.79 -20.82 17.75
CA SER A 216 24.39 -21.27 17.83
C SER A 216 23.91 -21.29 19.26
N ILE A 217 22.61 -21.21 19.47
CA ILE A 217 21.94 -21.34 20.76
C ILE A 217 20.58 -21.98 20.58
N ASP A 218 20.20 -22.79 21.56
CA ASP A 218 18.85 -23.32 21.70
C ASP A 218 18.17 -22.57 22.86
N LEU A 219 17.10 -21.85 22.57
CA LEU A 219 16.29 -21.14 23.55
C LEU A 219 14.97 -21.87 23.87
N GLY A 220 14.65 -22.92 23.09
CA GLY A 220 13.33 -23.55 23.12
C GLY A 220 12.22 -22.67 22.55
N VAL A 221 11.16 -23.28 22.07
CA VAL A 221 10.02 -22.60 21.43
C VAL A 221 9.27 -21.70 22.42
N GLU A 222 9.29 -22.02 23.70
CA GLU A 222 8.56 -21.28 24.75
C GLU A 222 9.10 -19.85 24.96
N ARG A 223 10.37 -19.62 24.68
CA ARG A 223 11.05 -18.32 24.88
C ARG A 223 11.01 -17.41 23.66
N THR A 224 10.43 -17.85 22.56
CA THR A 224 10.38 -17.05 21.32
C THR A 224 9.31 -15.94 21.32
N GLY A 225 8.46 -15.93 22.35
CA GLY A 225 7.38 -14.93 22.48
C GLY A 225 6.28 -15.05 21.42
N GLY A 226 6.19 -16.21 20.74
CA GLY A 226 5.25 -16.52 19.67
C GLY A 226 5.89 -17.37 18.58
N PRO A 227 5.13 -17.81 17.58
CA PRO A 227 5.67 -18.60 16.48
C PRO A 227 6.73 -17.78 15.71
N LEU A 228 7.82 -18.45 15.34
CA LEU A 228 8.85 -17.92 14.45
C LEU A 228 8.95 -18.83 13.23
N GLU A 229 9.06 -18.22 12.08
CA GLU A 229 9.30 -18.94 10.83
C GLU A 229 10.78 -19.32 10.68
N VAL A 230 11.05 -20.39 9.92
CA VAL A 230 12.42 -20.74 9.57
C VAL A 230 13.02 -19.64 8.71
N ASN A 231 14.25 -19.25 9.00
CA ASN A 231 14.97 -18.10 8.44
C ASN A 231 14.48 -16.71 8.93
N GLU A 232 13.60 -16.64 9.92
CA GLU A 232 13.28 -15.38 10.57
C GLU A 232 14.48 -14.86 11.36
N TYR A 233 14.78 -13.55 11.20
CA TYR A 233 15.87 -12.90 11.92
C TYR A 233 15.36 -12.27 13.21
N VAL A 234 16.16 -12.40 14.28
CA VAL A 234 15.88 -11.84 15.59
C VAL A 234 17.10 -11.14 16.17
N LEU A 235 16.90 -10.28 17.16
CA LEU A 235 17.94 -9.71 17.99
C LEU A 235 17.93 -10.38 19.37
N LEU A 236 18.97 -11.15 19.69
CA LEU A 236 19.17 -11.63 21.05
C LEU A 236 19.68 -10.48 21.92
N ALA A 237 18.93 -10.13 22.95
CA ALA A 237 19.16 -8.97 23.78
C ALA A 237 19.44 -9.36 25.22
N ALA A 238 20.65 -9.13 25.72
CA ALA A 238 20.95 -9.22 27.15
C ALA A 238 20.78 -7.89 27.88
N SER A 239 20.81 -6.78 27.14
CA SER A 239 20.47 -5.42 27.56
C SER A 239 20.23 -4.55 26.33
N GLU A 240 19.82 -3.29 26.48
CA GLU A 240 19.66 -2.36 25.36
C GLU A 240 20.94 -2.15 24.53
N GLN A 241 22.10 -2.30 25.13
CA GLN A 241 23.39 -2.10 24.46
C GLN A 241 24.08 -3.41 24.03
N LYS A 242 23.65 -4.54 24.55
CA LYS A 242 24.22 -5.85 24.23
C LYS A 242 23.24 -6.67 23.41
N LEU A 243 23.34 -6.50 22.10
CA LEU A 243 22.48 -7.12 21.12
C LEU A 243 23.32 -7.93 20.14
N MET A 244 22.83 -9.11 19.75
CA MET A 244 23.44 -9.91 18.68
C MET A 244 22.37 -10.41 17.72
N PRO A 245 22.51 -10.18 16.42
CA PRO A 245 21.58 -10.71 15.43
C PRO A 245 21.74 -12.23 15.31
N ALA A 246 20.62 -12.90 15.17
CA ALA A 246 20.53 -14.33 15.00
C ALA A 246 19.46 -14.70 13.98
N ARG A 247 19.62 -15.82 13.30
CA ARG A 247 18.64 -16.41 12.40
C ARG A 247 18.02 -17.65 13.05
N HIS A 248 16.70 -17.73 13.04
CA HIS A 248 15.97 -18.91 13.49
C HIS A 248 16.07 -20.04 12.45
N ILE A 249 16.51 -21.21 12.88
CA ILE A 249 16.69 -22.39 12.02
C ILE A 249 15.68 -23.51 12.33
N GLY A 250 14.63 -23.19 13.10
CA GLY A 250 13.57 -24.11 13.50
C GLY A 250 13.71 -24.62 14.93
N GLY A 251 12.59 -25.03 15.55
CA GLY A 251 12.56 -25.68 16.86
C GLY A 251 13.11 -24.85 18.05
N GLY A 252 13.15 -23.52 17.93
CA GLY A 252 13.74 -22.65 18.96
C GLY A 252 15.27 -22.55 18.90
N HIS A 253 15.88 -23.09 17.84
CA HIS A 253 17.31 -22.98 17.59
C HIS A 253 17.65 -21.74 16.78
N PHE A 254 18.71 -21.06 17.18
CA PHE A 254 19.19 -19.82 16.53
C PHE A 254 20.64 -19.95 16.15
N GLN A 255 20.99 -19.44 14.97
CA GLN A 255 22.32 -19.43 14.42
C GLN A 255 22.83 -18.00 14.25
N ARG A 256 24.11 -17.78 14.50
CA ARG A 256 24.77 -16.52 14.25
C ARG A 256 24.89 -16.29 12.75
N LEU A 257 24.73 -15.04 12.32
CA LEU A 257 24.87 -14.67 10.91
C LEU A 257 26.31 -14.94 10.42
N ARG A 258 26.41 -15.53 9.23
CA ARG A 258 27.69 -15.96 8.61
C ARG A 258 28.16 -14.97 7.56
N VAL A 259 28.10 -13.67 7.86
CA VAL A 259 28.53 -12.62 6.95
C VAL A 259 29.94 -12.17 7.31
N PRO A 260 30.88 -12.16 6.36
CA PRO A 260 32.18 -11.54 6.57
C PRO A 260 32.02 -10.05 6.91
N PRO A 261 32.88 -9.48 7.75
CA PRO A 261 32.85 -8.04 8.08
C PRO A 261 32.93 -7.14 6.84
N THR A 262 33.58 -7.65 5.80
CA THR A 262 33.76 -6.97 4.50
C THR A 262 33.76 -8.05 3.41
N LEU A 263 32.92 -7.88 2.41
CA LEU A 263 32.95 -8.72 1.22
C LEU A 263 33.97 -8.12 0.25
N GLN A 264 35.03 -8.87 -0.04
CA GLN A 264 36.04 -8.52 -1.02
C GLN A 264 35.57 -8.96 -2.41
N MET A 265 35.31 -8.00 -3.28
CA MET A 265 34.86 -8.25 -4.66
C MET A 265 36.06 -8.13 -5.63
N PRO A 266 35.92 -8.64 -6.88
CA PRO A 266 36.93 -8.44 -7.90
C PRO A 266 37.34 -6.96 -8.07
N ARG A 267 38.57 -6.72 -8.45
CA ARG A 267 39.17 -5.39 -8.63
C ARG A 267 39.33 -4.57 -7.34
N GLY A 268 39.33 -5.20 -6.18
CA GLY A 268 39.57 -4.54 -4.89
C GLY A 268 38.42 -3.69 -4.38
N ILE A 269 37.21 -3.93 -4.89
CA ILE A 269 35.99 -3.27 -4.38
C ILE A 269 35.57 -3.97 -3.08
N GLU A 270 35.23 -3.19 -2.07
CA GLU A 270 34.77 -3.68 -0.78
C GLU A 270 33.30 -3.32 -0.54
N LEU A 271 32.50 -4.29 -0.06
CA LEU A 271 31.15 -4.07 0.39
C LEU A 271 31.04 -4.38 1.88
N LYS A 272 30.56 -3.42 2.65
CA LYS A 272 30.23 -3.57 4.07
C LYS A 272 28.75 -3.29 4.29
N PRO A 273 28.03 -4.13 5.04
CA PRO A 273 26.64 -3.82 5.39
C PRO A 273 26.60 -2.56 6.26
N ALA A 274 25.78 -1.59 5.88
CA ALA A 274 25.64 -0.31 6.57
C ALA A 274 24.63 -0.35 7.72
N ASN A 275 23.74 -1.36 7.72
CA ASN A 275 22.69 -1.53 8.71
C ASN A 275 22.32 -3.01 8.89
N LEU A 276 21.49 -3.28 9.91
CA LEU A 276 21.07 -4.63 10.25
C LEU A 276 20.28 -5.33 9.14
N GLY A 277 19.39 -4.60 8.43
CA GLY A 277 18.64 -5.17 7.31
C GLY A 277 19.56 -5.63 6.16
N GLN A 278 20.58 -4.85 5.81
CA GLN A 278 21.59 -5.25 4.81
C GLN A 278 22.41 -6.45 5.31
N LEU A 279 22.71 -6.50 6.59
CA LEU A 279 23.43 -7.63 7.20
C LEU A 279 22.62 -8.93 7.11
N CYS A 280 21.35 -8.90 7.48
CA CYS A 280 20.44 -10.04 7.34
C CYS A 280 20.24 -10.46 5.88
N PHE A 281 20.11 -9.49 4.99
CA PHE A 281 19.98 -9.75 3.56
C PHE A 281 21.23 -10.41 2.97
N LEU A 282 22.43 -9.98 3.39
CA LEU A 282 23.70 -10.62 3.01
C LEU A 282 23.80 -12.04 3.56
N ASP A 283 23.39 -12.27 4.81
CA ASP A 283 23.39 -13.61 5.40
C ASP A 283 22.52 -14.58 4.59
N ALA A 284 21.31 -14.14 4.21
CA ALA A 284 20.45 -14.94 3.35
C ALA A 284 21.05 -15.19 1.96
N LEU A 285 21.62 -14.16 1.31
CA LEU A 285 22.22 -14.28 -0.02
C LEU A 285 23.46 -15.18 -0.07
N LEU A 286 24.20 -15.26 1.02
CA LEU A 286 25.42 -16.07 1.11
C LEU A 286 25.16 -17.50 1.57
N ASP A 287 23.93 -17.84 1.98
CA ASP A 287 23.57 -19.17 2.42
C ASP A 287 23.12 -20.04 1.22
N PRO A 288 23.85 -21.13 0.89
CA PRO A 288 23.51 -22.00 -0.25
C PRO A 288 22.21 -22.81 -0.04
N GLU A 289 21.72 -22.92 1.20
CA GLU A 289 20.49 -23.65 1.51
C GLU A 289 19.23 -22.81 1.21
N ILE A 290 19.37 -21.50 1.01
CA ILE A 290 18.26 -20.61 0.69
C ILE A 290 18.17 -20.44 -0.83
N SER A 291 17.22 -21.10 -1.46
CA SER A 291 17.07 -21.16 -2.91
C SER A 291 16.32 -19.96 -3.52
N LEU A 292 15.50 -19.25 -2.74
CA LEU A 292 14.73 -18.10 -3.20
C LEU A 292 14.72 -16.99 -2.15
N ILE A 293 15.12 -15.81 -2.55
CA ILE A 293 15.14 -14.61 -1.69
C ILE A 293 14.42 -13.48 -2.41
N THR A 294 13.39 -12.92 -1.77
CA THR A 294 12.72 -11.71 -2.22
C THR A 294 13.13 -10.54 -1.33
N CYS A 295 13.48 -9.40 -1.94
CA CYS A 295 13.90 -8.21 -1.19
C CYS A 295 12.94 -7.06 -1.45
N TYR A 296 12.23 -6.65 -0.41
CA TYR A 296 11.35 -5.50 -0.43
C TYR A 296 11.91 -4.36 0.43
N GLY A 297 11.60 -3.11 0.10
CA GLY A 297 12.01 -1.93 0.86
C GLY A 297 12.10 -0.68 0.00
N GLN A 298 12.24 0.48 0.65
CA GLN A 298 12.27 1.79 -0.01
C GLN A 298 13.41 1.91 -1.03
N ALA A 299 13.22 2.77 -2.04
CA ALA A 299 14.28 3.10 -3.00
C ALA A 299 15.49 3.72 -2.29
N GLY A 300 16.71 3.43 -2.79
CA GLY A 300 17.94 3.97 -2.20
C GLY A 300 18.48 3.21 -0.98
N THR A 301 17.80 2.17 -0.48
CA THR A 301 18.27 1.38 0.69
C THR A 301 19.40 0.39 0.39
N GLY A 302 19.92 0.37 -0.83
CA GLY A 302 21.07 -0.46 -1.21
C GLY A 302 20.76 -1.91 -1.61
N LYS A 303 19.48 -2.28 -1.79
CA LYS A 303 19.05 -3.67 -2.14
C LYS A 303 19.82 -4.25 -3.33
N THR A 304 19.78 -3.55 -4.46
CA THR A 304 20.45 -4.00 -5.69
C THR A 304 21.98 -4.05 -5.53
N LEU A 305 22.56 -3.06 -4.84
CA LEU A 305 24.00 -3.02 -4.56
C LEU A 305 24.41 -4.24 -3.72
N THR A 306 23.65 -4.55 -2.68
CA THR A 306 23.90 -5.70 -1.80
C THR A 306 23.78 -7.02 -2.56
N ALA A 307 22.70 -7.19 -3.36
CA ALA A 307 22.49 -8.42 -4.14
C ALA A 307 23.58 -8.63 -5.20
N VAL A 308 23.93 -7.60 -5.97
CA VAL A 308 24.99 -7.66 -6.97
C VAL A 308 26.36 -7.90 -6.30
N GLY A 309 26.63 -7.23 -5.17
CA GLY A 309 27.85 -7.42 -4.40
C GLY A 309 28.00 -8.84 -3.87
N ALA A 310 26.94 -9.45 -3.33
CA ALA A 310 26.95 -10.85 -2.91
C ALA A 310 27.22 -11.80 -4.09
N GLY A 311 26.57 -11.58 -5.24
CA GLY A 311 26.80 -12.38 -6.45
C GLY A 311 28.25 -12.29 -6.96
N LEU A 312 28.82 -11.11 -7.00
CA LEU A 312 30.23 -10.92 -7.38
C LEU A 312 31.20 -11.56 -6.37
N TYR A 313 30.91 -11.48 -5.08
CA TYR A 313 31.67 -12.14 -4.04
C TYR A 313 31.65 -13.67 -4.23
N LEU A 314 30.46 -14.26 -4.36
CA LEU A 314 30.31 -15.72 -4.54
C LEU A 314 30.98 -16.22 -5.83
N THR A 315 30.86 -15.49 -6.93
CA THR A 315 31.55 -15.79 -8.18
C THR A 315 33.07 -15.73 -8.01
N GLY A 316 33.58 -14.74 -7.27
CA GLY A 316 34.99 -14.62 -6.94
C GLY A 316 35.53 -15.79 -6.07
N GLN A 317 34.68 -16.36 -5.22
CA GLN A 317 35.00 -17.55 -4.42
C GLN A 317 34.84 -18.87 -5.19
N LYS A 318 34.46 -18.82 -6.47
CA LYS A 318 34.16 -20.01 -7.29
C LYS A 318 33.07 -20.91 -6.67
N ALA A 319 32.11 -20.31 -5.96
CA ALA A 319 30.97 -21.00 -5.37
C ALA A 319 29.90 -21.37 -6.42
N TYR A 320 30.02 -20.83 -7.63
CA TYR A 320 29.21 -21.14 -8.82
C TYR A 320 30.11 -21.31 -10.04
#